data_49c6b8f33daa75d514dd0ca5d6016f7f
#
_entry.id   49c6b8f33daa75d514dd0ca5d6016f7f
#
_cell.length_a   1.000
_cell.length_b   1.000
_cell.length_c   1.000
_cell.angle_alpha   90.00
_cell.angle_beta   90.00
_cell.angle_gamma   90.00
#
_symmetry.space_group_name_H-M   'P 1'
#
loop_
_entity.id
_entity.type
_entity.pdbx_description
1 polymer ?
#
loop_
_entity_poly.entity_id
_entity_poly.type
_entity_poly.pdbx_seq_one_letter_code
_entity_poly.pdbx_strand_id
1 'polypeptide(L)'
;GGKGNMNYATATMQVPKYAQPGQPAQELEVRMELKVIADVGLVGFPNVGKSTLLSRVTNAEPKIANYHFTTLSPNLGVVDLEGCSGFVIADIPGLIEGASEGVGLGHEFLRHIERTRVMIHVVDVASTEGRDPVDDINKINKELEAYNPEIAKRPQIIAANKTDAIYVEEGEEDPVERLKKEFEPK
;
A
#
# COMPACT_ATOMS: atom_id res chain seq x y z
N GLY A 1 32.31 7.94 -23.31
CA GLY A 1 33.22 8.12 -24.48
C GLY A 1 34.04 9.36 -24.36
N GLY A 2 35.14 9.42 -25.10
CA GLY A 2 35.97 10.61 -25.20
C GLY A 2 35.44 11.64 -26.23
N LYS A 3 35.95 12.86 -26.21
CA LYS A 3 35.62 13.90 -27.18
C LYS A 3 36.20 13.55 -28.55
N GLY A 4 35.37 13.58 -29.58
CA GLY A 4 35.80 13.37 -30.97
C GLY A 4 36.72 14.47 -31.48
N ASN A 5 37.40 14.19 -32.61
CA ASN A 5 38.38 15.09 -33.23
C ASN A 5 37.83 16.49 -33.55
N MET A 6 36.58 16.60 -33.92
CA MET A 6 35.92 17.90 -34.19
C MET A 6 36.01 18.89 -33.02
N ASN A 7 36.04 18.39 -31.79
CA ASN A 7 36.13 19.23 -30.57
C ASN A 7 37.55 19.81 -30.36
N TYR A 8 38.52 19.37 -31.13
CA TYR A 8 39.93 19.82 -31.07
C TYR A 8 40.34 20.66 -32.29
N ALA A 9 39.38 21.00 -33.12
CA ALA A 9 39.62 21.89 -34.24
C ALA A 9 39.93 23.31 -33.77
N THR A 10 41.00 23.92 -34.32
CA THR A 10 41.43 25.31 -34.09
C THR A 10 41.56 26.04 -35.42
N ALA A 11 41.74 27.38 -35.39
CA ALA A 11 41.91 28.18 -36.56
C ALA A 11 43.12 27.76 -37.40
N THR A 12 44.16 27.21 -36.77
CA THR A 12 45.39 26.73 -37.42
C THR A 12 45.38 25.24 -37.73
N MET A 13 44.49 24.46 -37.11
CA MET A 13 44.35 23.01 -37.30
C MET A 13 42.87 22.67 -37.45
N GLN A 14 42.34 22.80 -38.65
CA GLN A 14 40.92 22.63 -38.94
C GLN A 14 40.48 21.14 -38.96
N VAL A 15 41.41 20.21 -39.21
CA VAL A 15 41.12 18.76 -39.23
C VAL A 15 42.13 18.02 -38.35
N PRO A 16 41.98 18.05 -37.04
CA PRO A 16 42.83 17.29 -36.12
C PRO A 16 42.64 15.78 -36.33
N LYS A 17 43.75 15.02 -36.36
CA LYS A 17 43.75 13.56 -36.51
C LYS A 17 43.77 12.80 -35.21
N TYR A 18 43.50 13.50 -34.08
CA TYR A 18 43.47 12.92 -32.75
C TYR A 18 42.11 13.16 -32.09
N ALA A 19 41.74 12.28 -31.21
CA ALA A 19 40.54 12.34 -30.37
C ALA A 19 40.90 11.88 -28.96
N GLN A 20 40.09 12.25 -28.00
CA GLN A 20 40.25 11.77 -26.64
C GLN A 20 39.85 10.29 -26.58
N PRO A 21 40.68 9.39 -26.02
CA PRO A 21 40.28 8.00 -25.82
C PRO A 21 39.10 7.92 -24.84
N GLY A 22 38.26 6.93 -25.04
CA GLY A 22 37.21 6.60 -24.09
C GLY A 22 37.80 6.08 -22.77
N GLN A 23 37.05 6.26 -21.70
CA GLN A 23 37.38 5.60 -20.43
C GLN A 23 36.94 4.14 -20.48
N PRO A 24 37.57 3.24 -19.73
CA PRO A 24 37.12 1.84 -19.58
C PRO A 24 35.66 1.79 -19.14
N ALA A 25 34.91 0.87 -19.71
CA ALA A 25 33.53 0.62 -19.28
C ALA A 25 33.54 0.01 -17.89
N GLN A 26 32.51 0.34 -17.12
CA GLN A 26 32.24 -0.33 -15.85
C GLN A 26 31.02 -1.23 -16.07
N GLU A 27 31.19 -2.51 -15.82
CA GLU A 27 30.09 -3.48 -15.74
C GLU A 27 29.69 -3.65 -14.28
N LEU A 28 28.41 -3.37 -14.00
CA LEU A 28 27.87 -3.47 -12.64
C LEU A 28 26.66 -4.40 -12.68
N GLU A 29 26.68 -5.39 -11.83
CA GLU A 29 25.47 -6.14 -11.46
C GLU A 29 24.68 -5.31 -10.47
N VAL A 30 23.45 -4.92 -10.83
CA VAL A 30 22.56 -4.17 -9.95
C VAL A 30 21.31 -4.97 -9.68
N ARG A 31 20.95 -5.10 -8.40
CA ARG A 31 19.66 -5.64 -7.98
C ARG A 31 18.70 -4.47 -7.82
N MET A 32 17.67 -4.45 -8.65
CA MET A 32 16.60 -3.46 -8.53
C MET A 32 15.45 -4.06 -7.72
N GLU A 33 14.98 -3.31 -6.73
CA GLU A 33 13.81 -3.67 -5.93
C GLU A 33 12.72 -2.63 -6.12
N LEU A 34 11.54 -3.06 -6.62
CA LEU A 34 10.37 -2.20 -6.73
C LEU A 34 9.72 -2.11 -5.34
N LYS A 35 9.75 -0.92 -4.70
CA LYS A 35 9.22 -0.72 -3.34
C LYS A 35 7.70 -0.54 -3.31
N VAL A 36 7.09 0.06 -4.33
CA VAL A 36 5.64 0.30 -4.36
C VAL A 36 4.95 -0.94 -4.90
N ILE A 37 4.01 -1.50 -4.13
CA ILE A 37 3.19 -2.65 -4.52
C ILE A 37 1.84 -2.18 -5.07
N ALA A 38 1.22 -1.19 -4.39
CA ALA A 38 -0.07 -0.63 -4.72
C ALA A 38 -0.15 0.83 -4.27
N ASP A 39 -1.08 1.58 -4.83
CA ASP A 39 -1.34 2.95 -4.38
C ASP A 39 -2.14 2.94 -3.08
N VAL A 40 -3.08 2.00 -2.96
CA VAL A 40 -3.99 1.84 -1.81
C VAL A 40 -3.86 0.44 -1.23
N GLY A 41 -3.72 0.36 0.09
CA GLY A 41 -3.77 -0.90 0.85
C GLY A 41 -5.07 -1.04 1.63
N LEU A 42 -5.78 -2.16 1.47
CA LEU A 42 -6.90 -2.52 2.33
C LEU A 42 -6.36 -3.18 3.59
N VAL A 43 -6.73 -2.64 4.74
CA VAL A 43 -6.38 -3.17 6.05
C VAL A 43 -7.65 -3.43 6.87
N GLY A 44 -7.59 -4.37 7.77
CA GLY A 44 -8.73 -4.75 8.60
C GLY A 44 -8.65 -6.20 9.02
N PHE A 45 -9.39 -6.55 10.05
CA PHE A 45 -9.46 -7.92 10.56
C PHE A 45 -10.02 -8.92 9.53
N PRO A 46 -9.87 -10.23 9.74
CA PRO A 46 -10.52 -11.23 8.90
C PRO A 46 -12.05 -11.01 8.86
N ASN A 47 -12.68 -11.42 7.76
CA ASN A 47 -14.14 -11.42 7.56
C ASN A 47 -14.86 -10.05 7.60
N VAL A 48 -14.11 -8.93 7.68
CA VAL A 48 -14.71 -7.57 7.59
C VAL A 48 -15.15 -7.18 6.17
N GLY A 49 -14.77 -7.98 5.15
CA GLY A 49 -15.22 -7.80 3.76
C GLY A 49 -14.22 -7.14 2.82
N LYS A 50 -12.92 -7.10 3.14
CA LYS A 50 -11.86 -6.53 2.28
C LYS A 50 -11.84 -7.09 0.86
N SER A 51 -11.78 -8.42 0.72
CA SER A 51 -11.72 -9.07 -0.58
C SER A 51 -13.04 -8.90 -1.38
N THR A 52 -14.17 -8.81 -0.69
CA THR A 52 -15.46 -8.50 -1.30
C THR A 52 -15.46 -7.07 -1.84
N LEU A 53 -14.97 -6.11 -1.05
CA LEU A 53 -14.81 -4.72 -1.50
C LEU A 53 -13.91 -4.66 -2.73
N LEU A 54 -12.74 -5.30 -2.67
CA LEU A 54 -11.79 -5.34 -3.78
C LEU A 54 -12.46 -5.86 -5.07
N SER A 55 -13.17 -6.99 -4.99
CA SER A 55 -13.84 -7.60 -6.15
C SER A 55 -14.96 -6.74 -6.74
N ARG A 56 -15.54 -5.83 -5.96
CA ARG A 56 -16.62 -4.95 -6.41
C ARG A 56 -16.13 -3.66 -7.04
N VAL A 57 -14.97 -3.16 -6.62
CA VAL A 57 -14.42 -1.89 -7.12
C VAL A 57 -13.45 -2.08 -8.27
N THR A 58 -13.04 -3.31 -8.56
CA THR A 58 -12.10 -3.61 -9.65
C THR A 58 -12.84 -4.12 -10.88
N ASN A 59 -12.39 -3.72 -12.07
CA ASN A 59 -13.00 -4.08 -13.35
C ASN A 59 -12.66 -5.52 -13.82
N ALA A 60 -11.63 -6.11 -13.25
CA ALA A 60 -11.20 -7.48 -13.54
C ALA A 60 -11.05 -8.28 -12.24
N GLU A 61 -11.07 -9.61 -12.35
CA GLU A 61 -10.80 -10.47 -11.19
C GLU A 61 -9.45 -10.09 -10.56
N PRO A 62 -9.41 -9.88 -9.23
CA PRO A 62 -8.17 -9.59 -8.53
C PRO A 62 -7.13 -10.68 -8.77
N LYS A 63 -5.91 -10.28 -9.07
CA LYS A 63 -4.80 -11.21 -9.32
C LYS A 63 -3.98 -11.41 -8.06
N ILE A 64 -3.71 -12.66 -7.74
CA ILE A 64 -2.76 -13.02 -6.68
C ILE A 64 -1.35 -12.66 -7.17
N ALA A 65 -0.67 -11.77 -6.47
CA ALA A 65 0.68 -11.37 -6.82
C ALA A 65 1.68 -12.17 -5.97
N ASN A 66 2.43 -13.07 -6.62
CA ASN A 66 3.47 -13.85 -5.98
C ASN A 66 4.78 -13.03 -5.96
N TYR A 67 5.09 -12.41 -4.85
CA TYR A 67 6.38 -11.76 -4.63
C TYR A 67 7.35 -12.73 -3.98
N HIS A 68 8.55 -12.89 -4.53
CA HIS A 68 9.57 -13.82 -4.05
C HIS A 68 10.04 -13.60 -2.59
N PHE A 69 9.65 -12.48 -2.01
CA PHE A 69 10.03 -12.06 -0.65
C PHE A 69 8.87 -12.15 0.35
N THR A 70 7.74 -12.78 -0.01
CA THR A 70 6.53 -12.83 0.83
C THR A 70 5.98 -14.24 0.92
N THR A 71 5.61 -14.65 2.12
CA THR A 71 4.90 -15.91 2.38
C THR A 71 3.40 -15.76 2.13
N LEU A 72 2.89 -14.51 2.30
CA LEU A 72 1.52 -14.13 2.02
C LEU A 72 1.46 -13.28 0.74
N SER A 73 0.74 -13.75 -0.25
CA SER A 73 0.56 -13.03 -1.52
C SER A 73 -0.64 -12.12 -1.44
N PRO A 74 -0.48 -10.78 -1.62
CA PRO A 74 -1.60 -9.87 -1.67
C PRO A 74 -2.43 -10.07 -2.93
N ASN A 75 -3.74 -9.86 -2.83
CA ASN A 75 -4.61 -9.78 -3.99
C ASN A 75 -4.60 -8.35 -4.52
N LEU A 76 -4.23 -8.17 -5.79
CA LEU A 76 -4.18 -6.87 -6.44
C LEU A 76 -5.36 -6.68 -7.38
N GLY A 77 -5.96 -5.52 -7.31
CA GLY A 77 -6.99 -5.09 -8.25
C GLY A 77 -6.68 -3.70 -8.83
N VAL A 78 -7.02 -3.51 -10.09
CA VAL A 78 -6.90 -2.20 -10.75
C VAL A 78 -8.29 -1.55 -10.77
N VAL A 79 -8.36 -0.33 -10.29
CA VAL A 79 -9.56 0.52 -10.36
C VAL A 79 -9.36 1.52 -11.47
N ASP A 80 -10.21 1.48 -12.48
CA ASP A 80 -10.22 2.45 -13.56
C ASP A 80 -11.20 3.58 -13.22
N LEU A 81 -10.73 4.81 -13.38
CA LEU A 81 -11.55 6.00 -13.20
C LEU A 81 -11.81 6.64 -14.55
N GLU A 82 -13.08 6.94 -14.85
CA GLU A 82 -13.44 7.65 -16.08
C GLU A 82 -12.72 9.00 -16.15
N GLY A 83 -11.92 9.20 -17.21
CA GLY A 83 -11.18 10.44 -17.46
C GLY A 83 -9.93 10.66 -16.62
N CYS A 84 -9.51 9.70 -15.80
CA CYS A 84 -8.31 9.77 -14.97
C CYS A 84 -7.44 8.51 -15.11
N SER A 85 -6.20 8.61 -14.66
CA SER A 85 -5.35 7.42 -14.50
C SER A 85 -5.94 6.52 -13.42
N GLY A 86 -6.12 5.24 -13.71
CA GLY A 86 -6.50 4.24 -12.71
C GLY A 86 -5.44 4.10 -11.61
N PHE A 87 -5.80 3.42 -10.53
CA PHE A 87 -4.89 3.13 -9.42
C PHE A 87 -5.00 1.67 -8.97
N VAL A 88 -3.98 1.19 -8.28
CA VAL A 88 -3.91 -0.20 -7.82
C VAL A 88 -4.30 -0.27 -6.35
N ILE A 89 -5.22 -1.18 -6.04
CA ILE A 89 -5.58 -1.56 -4.66
C ILE A 89 -5.01 -2.94 -4.34
N ALA A 90 -4.43 -3.08 -3.15
CA ALA A 90 -4.00 -4.36 -2.61
C ALA A 90 -4.87 -4.75 -1.41
N ASP A 91 -5.47 -5.95 -1.47
CA ASP A 91 -5.99 -6.62 -0.27
C ASP A 91 -4.82 -7.33 0.41
N ILE A 92 -4.46 -6.86 1.58
CA ILE A 92 -3.32 -7.35 2.34
C ILE A 92 -3.86 -8.29 3.43
N PRO A 93 -3.73 -9.62 3.23
CA PRO A 93 -4.17 -10.59 4.22
C PRO A 93 -3.24 -10.60 5.44
N GLY A 94 -3.75 -10.98 6.59
CA GLY A 94 -2.92 -11.43 7.70
C GLY A 94 -2.65 -10.43 8.81
N LEU A 95 -3.57 -9.50 9.12
CA LEU A 95 -3.51 -8.84 10.41
C LEU A 95 -3.87 -9.87 11.51
N ILE A 96 -2.90 -10.19 12.35
CA ILE A 96 -3.07 -10.99 13.56
C ILE A 96 -2.57 -10.14 14.73
N GLU A 97 -3.27 -10.16 15.85
CA GLU A 97 -2.83 -9.51 17.08
C GLU A 97 -1.37 -9.91 17.41
N GLY A 98 -0.52 -8.94 17.76
CA GLY A 98 0.90 -9.18 18.02
C GLY A 98 1.82 -9.12 16.80
N ALA A 99 1.37 -8.54 15.70
CA ALA A 99 2.14 -8.40 14.46
C ALA A 99 3.48 -7.66 14.67
N SER A 100 3.51 -6.67 15.56
CA SER A 100 4.72 -5.87 15.88
C SER A 100 5.74 -6.62 16.71
N GLU A 101 5.34 -7.68 17.44
CA GLU A 101 6.22 -8.46 18.31
C GLU A 101 7.06 -9.51 17.54
N GLY A 102 6.97 -9.53 16.22
CA GLY A 102 7.83 -10.34 15.35
C GLY A 102 7.42 -11.82 15.25
N VAL A 103 6.24 -12.17 15.71
CA VAL A 103 5.73 -13.53 15.61
C VAL A 103 5.04 -13.77 14.28
N GLY A 104 5.80 -14.19 13.26
CA GLY A 104 5.25 -14.79 12.05
C GLY A 104 4.63 -13.82 11.03
N LEU A 105 3.39 -14.08 10.63
CA LEU A 105 2.69 -13.47 9.50
C LEU A 105 2.45 -11.95 9.62
N GLY A 106 2.42 -11.40 10.84
CA GLY A 106 2.18 -9.98 11.07
C GLY A 106 3.28 -9.06 10.53
N HIS A 107 4.53 -9.47 10.63
CA HIS A 107 5.66 -8.67 10.13
C HIS A 107 5.66 -8.56 8.60
N GLU A 108 5.21 -9.60 7.90
CA GLU A 108 5.06 -9.59 6.45
C GLU A 108 3.89 -8.68 6.02
N PHE A 109 2.79 -8.70 6.75
CA PHE A 109 1.67 -7.79 6.58
C PHE A 109 2.12 -6.32 6.65
N LEU A 110 2.86 -5.95 7.70
CA LEU A 110 3.36 -4.59 7.90
C LEU A 110 4.32 -4.16 6.78
N ARG A 111 5.14 -5.07 6.28
CA ARG A 111 6.02 -4.85 5.13
C ARG A 111 5.24 -4.57 3.83
N HIS A 112 4.07 -5.18 3.66
CA HIS A 112 3.20 -4.87 2.51
C HIS A 112 2.57 -3.49 2.62
N ILE A 113 2.08 -3.12 3.81
CA ILE A 113 1.52 -1.79 4.05
C ILE A 113 2.58 -0.71 3.83
N GLU A 114 3.82 -0.92 4.24
CA GLU A 114 4.93 0.02 4.00
C GLU A 114 5.06 0.39 2.51
N ARG A 115 4.61 -0.48 1.61
CA ARG A 115 4.69 -0.32 0.17
C ARG A 115 3.43 0.26 -0.48
N THR A 116 2.50 0.78 0.31
CA THR A 116 1.30 1.50 -0.15
C THR A 116 1.40 2.98 0.19
N ARG A 117 0.61 3.83 -0.48
CA ARG A 117 0.60 5.28 -0.25
C ARG A 117 -0.52 5.72 0.68
N VAL A 118 -1.68 5.10 0.54
CA VAL A 118 -2.91 5.36 1.30
C VAL A 118 -3.41 4.06 1.87
N MET A 119 -4.03 4.11 3.04
CA MET A 119 -4.66 2.95 3.67
C MET A 119 -6.18 3.13 3.73
N ILE A 120 -6.92 2.06 3.45
CA ILE A 120 -8.35 1.98 3.72
C ILE A 120 -8.56 0.95 4.83
N HIS A 121 -8.99 1.41 5.99
CA HIS A 121 -9.44 0.56 7.09
C HIS A 121 -10.86 0.09 6.83
N VAL A 122 -11.02 -1.19 6.52
CA VAL A 122 -12.34 -1.80 6.39
C VAL A 122 -12.73 -2.40 7.73
N VAL A 123 -13.83 -1.92 8.29
CA VAL A 123 -14.35 -2.36 9.60
C VAL A 123 -15.78 -2.86 9.50
N ASP A 124 -16.08 -3.88 10.28
CA ASP A 124 -17.43 -4.45 10.41
C ASP A 124 -18.21 -3.69 11.48
N VAL A 125 -19.04 -2.73 11.05
CA VAL A 125 -19.82 -1.89 11.97
C VAL A 125 -21.04 -2.60 12.56
N ALA A 126 -21.44 -3.72 11.99
CA ALA A 126 -22.50 -4.55 12.56
C ALA A 126 -22.00 -5.51 13.66
N SER A 127 -20.69 -5.51 13.93
CA SER A 127 -20.08 -6.37 14.96
C SER A 127 -20.45 -7.85 14.83
N THR A 128 -20.56 -8.34 13.58
CA THR A 128 -21.04 -9.70 13.28
C THR A 128 -20.20 -10.80 13.95
N GLU A 129 -18.96 -10.51 14.31
CA GLU A 129 -18.07 -11.40 15.06
C GLU A 129 -17.90 -10.99 16.52
N GLY A 130 -18.75 -10.09 17.05
CA GLY A 130 -18.71 -9.63 18.44
C GLY A 130 -17.54 -8.71 18.78
N ARG A 131 -16.87 -8.10 17.77
CA ARG A 131 -15.78 -7.14 17.95
C ARG A 131 -16.30 -5.71 17.86
N ASP A 132 -15.69 -4.81 18.63
CA ASP A 132 -15.99 -3.38 18.57
C ASP A 132 -15.18 -2.74 17.41
N PRO A 133 -15.84 -2.06 16.46
CA PRO A 133 -15.15 -1.46 15.31
C PRO A 133 -14.15 -0.36 15.67
N VAL A 134 -14.37 0.38 16.77
CA VAL A 134 -13.44 1.40 17.27
C VAL A 134 -12.18 0.74 17.82
N ASP A 135 -12.35 -0.33 18.61
CA ASP A 135 -11.22 -1.09 19.16
C ASP A 135 -10.39 -1.74 18.05
N ASP A 136 -11.03 -2.26 17.01
CA ASP A 136 -10.36 -2.86 15.87
C ASP A 136 -9.44 -1.84 15.15
N ILE A 137 -9.93 -0.62 14.90
CA ILE A 137 -9.10 0.46 14.30
C ILE A 137 -7.94 0.83 15.23
N ASN A 138 -8.21 0.99 16.52
CA ASN A 138 -7.20 1.37 17.49
C ASN A 138 -6.09 0.32 17.64
N LYS A 139 -6.44 -0.97 17.58
CA LYS A 139 -5.48 -2.07 17.59
C LYS A 139 -4.58 -2.02 16.35
N ILE A 140 -5.17 -1.86 15.17
CA ILE A 140 -4.41 -1.73 13.92
C ILE A 140 -3.47 -0.52 13.97
N ASN A 141 -3.96 0.64 14.41
CA ASN A 141 -3.15 1.84 14.50
C ASN A 141 -1.96 1.69 15.46
N LYS A 142 -2.18 1.03 16.61
CA LYS A 142 -1.09 0.73 17.56
C LYS A 142 -0.02 -0.19 16.96
N GLU A 143 -0.43 -1.22 16.21
CA GLU A 143 0.49 -2.12 15.52
C GLU A 143 1.29 -1.39 14.43
N LEU A 144 0.64 -0.52 13.65
CA LEU A 144 1.30 0.30 12.65
C LEU A 144 2.32 1.26 13.28
N GLU A 145 1.95 1.93 14.37
CA GLU A 145 2.81 2.87 15.09
C GLU A 145 4.02 2.16 15.73
N ALA A 146 3.79 0.99 16.33
CA ALA A 146 4.85 0.18 16.93
C ALA A 146 5.85 -0.33 15.89
N TYR A 147 5.38 -0.66 14.68
CA TYR A 147 6.25 -1.11 13.59
C TYR A 147 7.03 0.04 12.95
N ASN A 148 6.32 1.09 12.52
CA ASN A 148 6.94 2.26 11.91
C ASN A 148 6.02 3.49 12.03
N PRO A 149 6.38 4.48 12.86
CA PRO A 149 5.58 5.69 13.06
C PRO A 149 5.31 6.50 11.78
N GLU A 150 6.16 6.37 10.75
CA GLU A 150 5.94 7.05 9.48
C GLU A 150 4.78 6.45 8.68
N ILE A 151 4.50 5.16 8.86
CA ILE A 151 3.35 4.52 8.23
C ILE A 151 2.05 4.97 8.91
N ALA A 152 2.06 5.07 10.23
CA ALA A 152 0.89 5.52 10.99
C ALA A 152 0.45 6.97 10.65
N LYS A 153 1.39 7.81 10.17
CA LYS A 153 1.10 9.19 9.72
C LYS A 153 0.50 9.29 8.32
N ARG A 154 0.46 8.19 7.56
CA ARG A 154 -0.08 8.21 6.19
C ARG A 154 -1.57 8.46 6.20
N PRO A 155 -2.13 9.01 5.09
CA PRO A 155 -3.56 9.19 4.95
C PRO A 155 -4.31 7.86 5.14
N GLN A 156 -5.32 7.88 5.99
CA GLN A 156 -6.18 6.73 6.29
C GLN A 156 -7.63 7.09 6.00
N ILE A 157 -8.34 6.16 5.37
CA ILE A 157 -9.78 6.25 5.12
C ILE A 157 -10.43 5.10 5.86
N ILE A 158 -11.45 5.37 6.66
CA ILE A 158 -12.23 4.35 7.36
C ILE A 158 -13.44 4.00 6.49
N ALA A 159 -13.55 2.74 6.10
CA ALA A 159 -14.67 2.19 5.37
C ALA A 159 -15.55 1.35 6.30
N ALA A 160 -16.65 1.92 6.75
CA ALA A 160 -17.66 1.25 7.54
C ALA A 160 -18.44 0.25 6.64
N ASN A 161 -18.18 -1.03 6.81
CA ASN A 161 -18.79 -2.10 6.01
C ASN A 161 -19.88 -2.84 6.81
N LYS A 162 -20.74 -3.56 6.10
CA LYS A 162 -21.89 -4.32 6.62
C LYS A 162 -22.94 -3.44 7.32
N THR A 163 -23.11 -2.21 6.86
CA THR A 163 -24.10 -1.27 7.40
C THR A 163 -25.54 -1.78 7.26
N ASP A 164 -25.79 -2.65 6.31
CA ASP A 164 -27.05 -3.34 6.10
C ASP A 164 -27.40 -4.36 7.19
N ALA A 165 -26.42 -4.79 7.97
CA ALA A 165 -26.59 -5.75 9.07
C ALA A 165 -26.60 -5.10 10.46
N ILE A 166 -26.55 -3.77 10.54
CA ILE A 166 -26.61 -3.05 11.81
C ILE A 166 -27.98 -3.25 12.45
N TYR A 167 -27.97 -3.67 13.69
CA TYR A 167 -29.14 -3.66 14.57
C TYR A 167 -28.85 -2.77 15.78
N VAL A 168 -29.59 -1.67 15.90
CA VAL A 168 -29.45 -0.72 17.03
C VAL A 168 -30.69 -0.84 17.90
N GLU A 169 -30.50 -1.13 19.18
CA GLU A 169 -31.59 -1.11 20.17
C GLU A 169 -31.98 0.33 20.53
N GLU A 170 -33.25 0.52 20.97
CA GLU A 170 -33.73 1.83 21.38
C GLU A 170 -32.84 2.40 22.50
N GLY A 171 -32.13 3.47 22.23
CA GLY A 171 -31.25 4.15 23.20
C GLY A 171 -29.74 3.86 23.00
N GLU A 172 -29.35 2.99 22.08
CA GLU A 172 -27.96 2.78 21.70
C GLU A 172 -27.53 3.76 20.61
N GLU A 173 -26.25 4.13 20.63
CA GLU A 173 -25.67 5.01 19.61
C GLU A 173 -25.39 4.21 18.33
N ASP A 174 -25.73 4.79 17.17
CA ASP A 174 -25.38 4.23 15.86
C ASP A 174 -23.85 4.03 15.76
N PRO A 175 -23.37 2.79 15.49
CA PRO A 175 -21.96 2.51 15.34
C PRO A 175 -21.23 3.39 14.30
N VAL A 176 -21.92 3.80 13.24
CA VAL A 176 -21.36 4.68 12.21
C VAL A 176 -21.17 6.09 12.74
N GLU A 177 -22.15 6.63 13.49
CA GLU A 177 -22.05 7.95 14.13
C GLU A 177 -20.96 7.96 15.22
N ARG A 178 -20.82 6.86 15.96
CA ARG A 178 -19.73 6.69 16.93
C ARG A 178 -18.36 6.72 16.26
N LEU A 179 -18.18 6.03 15.13
CA LEU A 179 -16.94 6.07 14.36
C LEU A 179 -16.62 7.49 13.84
N LYS A 180 -17.60 8.21 13.34
CA LYS A 180 -17.43 9.60 12.91
C LYS A 180 -16.96 10.49 14.04
N LYS A 181 -17.59 10.41 15.22
CA LYS A 181 -17.19 11.21 16.39
C LYS A 181 -15.76 10.95 16.84
N GLU A 182 -15.31 9.70 16.74
CA GLU A 182 -13.98 9.30 17.22
C GLU A 182 -12.86 9.65 16.23
N PHE A 183 -13.11 9.49 14.92
CA PHE A 183 -12.07 9.55 13.89
C PHE A 183 -12.23 10.68 12.87
N GLU A 184 -13.35 11.39 12.82
CA GLU A 184 -13.44 12.58 11.97
C GLU A 184 -12.49 13.68 12.48
N PRO A 185 -11.64 14.24 11.62
CA PRO A 185 -10.78 15.36 12.01
C PRO A 185 -11.66 16.57 12.36
N LYS A 186 -11.48 17.10 13.56
CA LYS A 186 -12.12 18.34 14.03
C LYS A 186 -11.61 19.56 13.27
#